data_7e1dfbdb0944aec14b387d235edc344a
#
_entry.id   7e1dfbdb0944aec14b387d235edc344a
#
_cell.length_a   1.000
_cell.length_b   1.000
_cell.length_c   1.000
_cell.angle_alpha   90.00
_cell.angle_beta   90.00
_cell.angle_gamma   90.00
#
_symmetry.space_group_name_H-M   'P 1'
#
loop_
_entity.id
_entity.type
_entity.pdbx_description
1 polymer ?
#
loop_
_entity_poly.entity_id
_entity_poly.type
_entity_poly.pdbx_seq_one_letter_code
_entity_poly.pdbx_strand_id
1 'polypeptide(L)'
;MKKTEKVKFIINTLEDLYPKVEVPLNHKDPYTLLIAVLLSAQSTDAGVNKITPKLFAIADNPYDMIKMSIDEIREIIRPVGLSPMKSKGIYGLSKILIEKHDGKVPKNLKDLEELPAVGHKTASVVISQAFGIPAFPVDTHIHRLMFRWGLSTGKSVKKTEEDAKRIFPKNLWNKLHIQIIYYGREFCPARGWNFKNDIITQKIGRKSVIKKFLI
;
A
#
# COMPACT_ATOMS: atom_id res chain seq x y z
N MET A 1 -16.08 23.59 9.25
CA MET A 1 -14.61 23.50 9.29
C MET A 1 -14.08 23.63 7.87
N LYS A 2 -13.14 24.54 7.63
CA LYS A 2 -12.49 24.75 6.33
C LYS A 2 -11.62 23.53 5.97
N LYS A 3 -11.33 23.31 4.69
CA LYS A 3 -10.59 22.14 4.21
C LYS A 3 -9.17 22.04 4.80
N THR A 4 -8.50 23.18 4.92
CA THR A 4 -7.17 23.29 5.55
C THR A 4 -7.16 22.92 7.01
N GLU A 5 -8.20 23.31 7.76
CA GLU A 5 -8.36 22.94 9.19
C GLU A 5 -8.59 21.43 9.35
N LYS A 6 -9.38 20.82 8.45
CA LYS A 6 -9.58 19.37 8.43
C LYS A 6 -8.27 18.62 8.22
N VAL A 7 -7.47 19.08 7.25
CA VAL A 7 -6.17 18.46 6.93
C VAL A 7 -5.22 18.56 8.14
N LYS A 8 -5.12 19.75 8.75
CA LYS A 8 -4.30 19.94 9.96
C LYS A 8 -4.74 19.02 11.10
N PHE A 9 -6.05 18.91 11.33
CA PHE A 9 -6.60 18.02 12.36
C PHE A 9 -6.26 16.54 12.08
N ILE A 10 -6.39 16.09 10.82
CA ILE A 10 -6.02 14.71 10.43
C ILE A 10 -4.53 14.46 10.69
N ILE A 11 -3.65 15.36 10.21
CA ILE A 11 -2.20 15.19 10.35
C ILE A 11 -1.82 15.10 11.84
N ASN A 12 -2.30 16.02 12.67
CA ASN A 12 -1.99 16.02 14.09
C ASN A 12 -2.50 14.75 14.78
N THR A 13 -3.75 14.36 14.54
CA THR A 13 -4.34 13.13 15.12
C THR A 13 -3.58 11.88 14.71
N LEU A 14 -3.19 11.77 13.44
CA LEU A 14 -2.42 10.62 12.96
C LEU A 14 -0.99 10.62 13.50
N GLU A 15 -0.39 11.79 13.69
CA GLU A 15 0.93 11.92 14.29
C GLU A 15 0.93 11.54 15.77
N ASP A 16 -0.10 11.92 16.51
CA ASP A 16 -0.28 11.56 17.93
C ASP A 16 -0.49 10.05 18.10
N LEU A 17 -1.30 9.43 17.23
CA LEU A 17 -1.61 8.00 17.29
C LEU A 17 -0.47 7.12 16.76
N TYR A 18 0.20 7.55 15.69
CA TYR A 18 1.19 6.76 14.95
C TYR A 18 2.44 7.59 14.65
N PRO A 19 3.20 8.02 15.67
CA PRO A 19 4.39 8.87 15.49
C PRO A 19 5.49 8.17 14.66
N LYS A 20 5.54 6.85 14.75
CA LYS A 20 6.42 5.98 13.94
C LYS A 20 5.58 4.94 13.22
N VAL A 21 5.80 4.81 11.92
CA VAL A 21 5.13 3.80 11.10
C VAL A 21 6.13 3.14 10.17
N GLU A 22 5.96 1.84 9.99
CA GLU A 22 6.75 1.02 9.08
C GLU A 22 5.82 0.23 8.17
N VAL A 23 6.35 -0.18 7.02
CA VAL A 23 5.62 -1.09 6.13
C VAL A 23 5.43 -2.42 6.85
N PRO A 24 4.21 -2.94 6.96
CA PRO A 24 3.93 -4.17 7.72
C PRO A 24 4.36 -5.46 6.99
N LEU A 25 5.19 -5.34 5.95
CA LEU A 25 5.72 -6.44 5.16
C LEU A 25 7.21 -6.64 5.43
N ASN A 26 7.60 -7.84 5.81
CA ASN A 26 9.00 -8.18 6.08
C ASN A 26 9.81 -8.13 4.78
N HIS A 27 10.85 -7.33 4.76
CA HIS A 27 11.77 -7.16 3.64
C HIS A 27 13.15 -6.68 4.13
N LYS A 28 14.18 -6.85 3.33
CA LYS A 28 15.55 -6.39 3.64
C LYS A 28 16.08 -5.34 2.66
N ASP A 29 15.52 -5.28 1.47
CA ASP A 29 15.96 -4.43 0.37
C ASP A 29 14.79 -4.10 -0.60
N PRO A 30 15.01 -3.24 -1.62
CA PRO A 30 13.97 -2.89 -2.59
C PRO A 30 13.38 -4.07 -3.36
N TYR A 31 14.19 -5.11 -3.66
CA TYR A 31 13.70 -6.27 -4.40
C TYR A 31 12.76 -7.13 -3.54
N THR A 32 13.15 -7.46 -2.33
CA THR A 32 12.33 -8.23 -1.40
C THR A 32 11.07 -7.46 -1.00
N LEU A 33 11.12 -6.11 -0.90
CA LEU A 33 9.94 -5.28 -0.74
C LEU A 33 9.01 -5.38 -1.95
N LEU A 34 9.53 -5.27 -3.18
CA LEU A 34 8.73 -5.38 -4.41
C LEU A 34 7.98 -6.71 -4.46
N ILE A 35 8.66 -7.82 -4.17
CA ILE A 35 8.04 -9.15 -4.12
C ILE A 35 6.98 -9.21 -3.01
N ALA A 36 7.28 -8.76 -1.80
CA ALA A 36 6.32 -8.77 -0.69
C ALA A 36 5.06 -7.94 -0.99
N VAL A 37 5.22 -6.75 -1.58
CA VAL A 37 4.08 -5.89 -1.99
C VAL A 37 3.27 -6.54 -3.11
N LEU A 38 3.91 -7.17 -4.11
CA LEU A 38 3.21 -7.94 -5.13
C LEU A 38 2.39 -9.08 -4.50
N LEU A 39 2.98 -9.80 -3.56
CA LEU A 39 2.31 -10.91 -2.86
C LEU A 39 1.14 -10.42 -1.98
N SER A 40 1.17 -9.19 -1.47
CA SER A 40 0.10 -8.64 -0.63
C SER A 40 -1.19 -8.32 -1.39
N ALA A 41 -1.17 -8.29 -2.71
CA ALA A 41 -2.39 -8.11 -3.50
C ALA A 41 -3.41 -9.21 -3.20
N GLN A 42 -4.60 -8.84 -2.70
CA GLN A 42 -5.66 -9.75 -2.25
C GLN A 42 -5.20 -10.78 -1.19
N SER A 43 -4.22 -10.43 -0.37
CA SER A 43 -3.73 -11.26 0.72
C SER A 43 -3.49 -10.39 1.95
N THR A 44 -3.47 -11.00 3.14
CA THR A 44 -3.13 -10.27 4.37
C THR A 44 -1.61 -10.14 4.53
N ASP A 45 -1.15 -9.05 5.15
CA ASP A 45 0.27 -8.85 5.43
C ASP A 45 0.83 -10.00 6.27
N ALA A 46 0.08 -10.47 7.28
CA ALA A 46 0.46 -11.63 8.10
C ALA A 46 0.61 -12.92 7.28
N GLY A 47 -0.27 -13.14 6.27
CA GLY A 47 -0.17 -14.27 5.35
C GLY A 47 1.09 -14.18 4.49
N VAL A 48 1.40 -13.00 3.98
CA VAL A 48 2.63 -12.76 3.20
C VAL A 48 3.86 -12.98 4.06
N ASN A 49 3.90 -12.42 5.27
CA ASN A 49 5.03 -12.53 6.18
C ASN A 49 5.32 -13.97 6.66
N LYS A 50 4.34 -14.88 6.58
CA LYS A 50 4.55 -16.32 6.86
C LYS A 50 5.27 -17.04 5.74
N ILE A 51 5.12 -16.60 4.48
CA ILE A 51 5.67 -17.30 3.32
C ILE A 51 6.97 -16.68 2.80
N THR A 52 7.12 -15.35 2.91
CA THR A 52 8.30 -14.64 2.38
C THR A 52 9.62 -15.12 2.96
N PRO A 53 9.77 -15.51 4.26
CA PRO A 53 11.02 -16.09 4.76
C PRO A 53 11.43 -17.37 4.04
N LYS A 54 10.48 -18.23 3.66
CA LYS A 54 10.76 -19.47 2.92
C LYS A 54 11.21 -19.17 1.50
N LEU A 55 10.56 -18.23 0.82
CA LEU A 55 10.91 -17.83 -0.52
C LEU A 55 12.28 -17.16 -0.56
N PHE A 56 12.52 -16.21 0.35
CA PHE A 56 13.75 -15.42 0.39
C PHE A 56 14.96 -16.20 0.92
N ALA A 57 14.75 -17.29 1.64
CA ALA A 57 15.84 -18.22 2.01
C ALA A 57 16.41 -18.94 0.77
N ILE A 58 15.63 -19.08 -0.31
CA ILE A 58 16.04 -19.74 -1.55
C ILE A 58 16.46 -18.68 -2.58
N ALA A 59 15.67 -17.62 -2.73
CA ALA A 59 15.85 -16.60 -3.76
C ALA A 59 15.42 -15.23 -3.25
N ASP A 60 16.36 -14.42 -2.81
CA ASP A 60 16.14 -13.07 -2.28
C ASP A 60 16.63 -11.95 -3.22
N ASN A 61 17.01 -12.32 -4.44
CA ASN A 61 17.46 -11.43 -5.50
C ASN A 61 17.00 -11.96 -6.88
N PRO A 62 16.99 -11.12 -7.93
CA PRO A 62 16.49 -11.51 -9.25
C PRO A 62 17.23 -12.68 -9.87
N TYR A 63 18.55 -12.76 -9.66
CA TYR A 63 19.40 -13.79 -10.27
C TYR A 63 19.12 -15.19 -9.73
N ASP A 64 18.86 -15.30 -8.43
CA ASP A 64 18.49 -16.58 -7.82
C ASP A 64 17.03 -16.92 -8.11
N MET A 65 16.16 -15.91 -8.19
CA MET A 65 14.74 -16.12 -8.46
C MET A 65 14.49 -16.75 -9.83
N ILE A 66 15.27 -16.39 -10.86
CA ILE A 66 15.12 -16.98 -12.21
C ILE A 66 15.72 -18.39 -12.33
N LYS A 67 16.50 -18.84 -11.36
CA LYS A 67 16.95 -20.25 -11.30
C LYS A 67 15.86 -21.21 -10.85
N MET A 68 14.82 -20.65 -10.16
CA MET A 68 13.63 -21.43 -9.79
C MET A 68 12.67 -21.50 -10.97
N SER A 69 12.00 -22.64 -11.13
CA SER A 69 10.86 -22.75 -12.03
C SER A 69 9.64 -21.95 -11.50
N ILE A 70 8.74 -21.58 -12.38
CA ILE A 70 7.49 -20.90 -12.01
C ILE A 70 6.65 -21.77 -11.05
N ASP A 71 6.70 -23.10 -11.21
CA ASP A 71 5.95 -24.03 -10.38
C ASP A 71 6.56 -24.14 -8.97
N GLU A 72 7.88 -24.15 -8.81
CA GLU A 72 8.53 -24.09 -7.50
C GLU A 72 8.17 -22.80 -6.74
N ILE A 73 8.24 -21.64 -7.41
CA ILE A 73 7.79 -20.37 -6.84
C ILE A 73 6.32 -20.48 -6.41
N ARG A 74 5.46 -21.03 -7.29
CA ARG A 74 4.03 -21.18 -7.05
C ARG A 74 3.73 -22.06 -5.83
N GLU A 75 4.43 -23.17 -5.65
CA GLU A 75 4.21 -24.05 -4.50
C GLU A 75 4.55 -23.35 -3.18
N ILE A 76 5.64 -22.56 -3.14
CA ILE A 76 6.01 -21.81 -1.94
C ILE A 76 4.96 -20.75 -1.60
N ILE A 77 4.49 -19.99 -2.62
CA ILE A 77 3.53 -18.89 -2.42
C ILE A 77 2.07 -19.33 -2.46
N ARG A 78 1.78 -20.62 -2.60
CA ARG A 78 0.42 -21.16 -2.70
C ARG A 78 -0.55 -20.71 -1.60
N PRO A 79 -0.14 -20.52 -0.34
CA PRO A 79 -1.03 -20.02 0.71
C PRO A 79 -1.54 -18.60 0.49
N VAL A 80 -0.93 -17.78 -0.37
CA VAL A 80 -1.44 -16.46 -0.72
C VAL A 80 -2.26 -16.54 -2.01
N GLY A 81 -3.38 -15.81 -2.05
CA GLY A 81 -4.28 -15.82 -3.21
C GLY A 81 -3.58 -15.47 -4.53
N LEU A 82 -4.13 -15.95 -5.65
CA LEU A 82 -3.64 -15.67 -7.01
C LEU A 82 -2.21 -16.22 -7.29
N SER A 83 -1.80 -17.28 -6.62
CA SER A 83 -0.45 -17.83 -6.74
C SER A 83 -0.02 -18.16 -8.17
N PRO A 84 -0.88 -18.65 -9.10
CA PRO A 84 -0.48 -18.90 -10.50
C PRO A 84 -0.09 -17.62 -11.25
N MET A 85 -0.81 -16.52 -11.03
CA MET A 85 -0.51 -15.23 -11.64
C MET A 85 0.72 -14.59 -10.99
N LYS A 86 0.80 -14.65 -9.66
CA LYS A 86 1.90 -14.08 -8.89
C LYS A 86 3.24 -14.76 -9.18
N SER A 87 3.28 -16.10 -9.27
CA SER A 87 4.52 -16.81 -9.59
C SER A 87 5.05 -16.45 -10.99
N LYS A 88 4.19 -16.40 -11.99
CA LYS A 88 4.55 -15.91 -13.33
C LYS A 88 5.04 -14.45 -13.29
N GLY A 89 4.36 -13.61 -12.52
CA GLY A 89 4.74 -12.20 -12.33
C GLY A 89 6.13 -12.07 -11.69
N ILE A 90 6.39 -12.79 -10.59
CA ILE A 90 7.67 -12.79 -9.88
C ILE A 90 8.81 -13.25 -10.79
N TYR A 91 8.64 -14.35 -11.48
CA TYR A 91 9.63 -14.85 -12.44
C TYR A 91 9.88 -13.83 -13.57
N GLY A 92 8.81 -13.33 -14.19
CA GLY A 92 8.90 -12.39 -15.31
C GLY A 92 9.53 -11.06 -14.94
N LEU A 93 9.14 -10.46 -13.78
CA LEU A 93 9.74 -9.21 -13.32
C LEU A 93 11.22 -9.39 -12.98
N SER A 94 11.61 -10.53 -12.38
CA SER A 94 13.01 -10.82 -12.06
C SER A 94 13.85 -10.91 -13.32
N LYS A 95 13.33 -11.55 -14.37
CA LYS A 95 13.98 -11.63 -15.69
C LYS A 95 14.18 -10.23 -16.28
N ILE A 96 13.13 -9.39 -16.31
CA ILE A 96 13.21 -8.02 -16.83
C ILE A 96 14.18 -7.16 -16.01
N LEU A 97 14.21 -7.31 -14.69
CA LEU A 97 15.16 -6.60 -13.84
C LEU A 97 16.61 -6.92 -14.24
N ILE A 98 16.92 -8.17 -14.55
CA ILE A 98 18.26 -8.55 -15.02
C ILE A 98 18.54 -7.98 -16.41
N GLU A 99 17.60 -8.16 -17.35
CA GLU A 99 17.80 -7.81 -18.76
C GLU A 99 17.88 -6.30 -19.00
N LYS A 100 17.13 -5.49 -18.23
CA LYS A 100 16.98 -4.05 -18.48
C LYS A 100 17.48 -3.14 -17.38
N HIS A 101 17.70 -3.67 -16.16
CA HIS A 101 17.97 -2.86 -14.98
C HIS A 101 19.14 -3.37 -14.13
N ASP A 102 20.05 -4.18 -14.69
CA ASP A 102 21.22 -4.75 -13.99
C ASP A 102 20.88 -5.45 -12.67
N GLY A 103 19.73 -6.13 -12.63
CA GLY A 103 19.22 -6.79 -11.42
C GLY A 103 18.69 -5.84 -10.33
N LYS A 104 18.57 -4.54 -10.61
CA LYS A 104 18.15 -3.52 -9.63
C LYS A 104 16.70 -3.10 -9.85
N VAL A 105 16.01 -2.79 -8.75
CA VAL A 105 14.65 -2.24 -8.81
C VAL A 105 14.70 -0.78 -9.30
N PRO A 106 13.94 -0.41 -10.34
CA PRO A 106 13.90 0.95 -10.86
C PRO A 106 13.39 1.97 -9.83
N LYS A 107 13.95 3.20 -9.88
CA LYS A 107 13.58 4.31 -8.99
C LYS A 107 12.57 5.28 -9.61
N ASN A 108 11.76 4.82 -10.55
CA ASN A 108 10.70 5.63 -11.15
C ASN A 108 9.45 4.80 -11.43
N LEU A 109 8.29 5.46 -11.43
CA LEU A 109 7.00 4.79 -11.58
C LEU A 109 6.83 4.11 -12.93
N LYS A 110 7.32 4.74 -14.00
CA LYS A 110 7.14 4.23 -15.36
C LYS A 110 7.77 2.86 -15.53
N ASP A 111 9.03 2.73 -15.19
CA ASP A 111 9.76 1.46 -15.34
C ASP A 111 9.24 0.39 -14.37
N LEU A 112 8.79 0.80 -13.16
CA LEU A 112 8.16 -0.13 -12.22
C LEU A 112 6.81 -0.66 -12.75
N GLU A 113 6.00 0.18 -13.38
CA GLU A 113 4.70 -0.21 -13.94
C GLU A 113 4.83 -1.07 -15.21
N GLU A 114 5.99 -1.06 -15.88
CA GLU A 114 6.31 -1.95 -17.00
C GLU A 114 6.64 -3.38 -16.53
N LEU A 115 6.91 -3.59 -15.24
CA LEU A 115 7.22 -4.91 -14.70
C LEU A 115 5.95 -5.79 -14.61
N PRO A 116 6.04 -7.07 -14.98
CA PRO A 116 4.91 -8.01 -14.86
C PRO A 116 4.30 -8.04 -13.45
N ALA A 117 2.98 -7.99 -13.37
CA ALA A 117 2.18 -8.00 -12.16
C ALA A 117 2.44 -6.80 -11.20
N VAL A 118 3.10 -5.76 -11.67
CA VAL A 118 3.33 -4.51 -10.93
C VAL A 118 2.39 -3.44 -11.47
N GLY A 119 1.30 -3.18 -10.77
CA GLY A 119 0.39 -2.08 -11.10
C GLY A 119 0.78 -0.78 -10.39
N HIS A 120 0.09 0.31 -10.71
CA HIS A 120 0.33 1.66 -10.17
C HIS A 120 0.45 1.70 -8.64
N LYS A 121 -0.44 0.99 -7.92
CA LYS A 121 -0.39 0.95 -6.45
C LYS A 121 0.90 0.28 -5.97
N THR A 122 1.26 -0.88 -6.51
CA THR A 122 2.48 -1.62 -6.14
C THR A 122 3.72 -0.75 -6.42
N ALA A 123 3.83 -0.18 -7.61
CA ALA A 123 4.90 0.73 -7.97
C ALA A 123 5.01 1.93 -7.02
N SER A 124 3.87 2.56 -6.69
CA SER A 124 3.81 3.70 -5.77
C SER A 124 4.24 3.33 -4.35
N VAL A 125 3.88 2.14 -3.83
CA VAL A 125 4.36 1.67 -2.52
C VAL A 125 5.86 1.45 -2.55
N VAL A 126 6.39 0.75 -3.57
CA VAL A 126 7.82 0.47 -3.68
C VAL A 126 8.63 1.76 -3.77
N ILE A 127 8.21 2.71 -4.63
CA ILE A 127 8.98 3.95 -4.81
C ILE A 127 8.98 4.81 -3.54
N SER A 128 7.88 4.82 -2.78
CA SER A 128 7.77 5.57 -1.54
C SER A 128 8.55 4.93 -0.39
N GLN A 129 8.48 3.61 -0.26
CA GLN A 129 9.01 2.92 0.91
C GLN A 129 10.45 2.44 0.74
N ALA A 130 10.83 1.99 -0.47
CA ALA A 130 12.20 1.58 -0.73
C ALA A 130 13.15 2.74 -1.01
N PHE A 131 12.66 3.84 -1.59
CA PHE A 131 13.50 4.92 -2.08
C PHE A 131 13.19 6.29 -1.46
N GLY A 132 12.17 6.38 -0.59
CA GLY A 132 11.78 7.64 0.03
C GLY A 132 11.19 8.67 -0.95
N ILE A 133 10.99 8.33 -2.22
CA ILE A 133 10.45 9.24 -3.21
C ILE A 133 8.96 9.47 -2.93
N PRO A 134 8.51 10.74 -2.82
CA PRO A 134 7.13 11.03 -2.45
C PRO A 134 6.11 10.45 -3.42
N ALA A 135 5.31 9.49 -2.94
CA ALA A 135 4.16 8.92 -3.62
C ALA A 135 2.99 8.76 -2.62
N PHE A 136 1.77 8.75 -3.14
CA PHE A 136 0.57 8.57 -2.31
C PHE A 136 -0.23 7.38 -2.81
N PRO A 137 0.20 6.14 -2.56
CA PRO A 137 -0.53 4.95 -2.98
C PRO A 137 -1.90 4.92 -2.33
N VAL A 138 -2.96 4.72 -3.11
CA VAL A 138 -4.33 4.65 -2.58
C VAL A 138 -4.81 3.21 -2.58
N ASP A 139 -5.04 2.68 -1.39
CA ASP A 139 -5.69 1.40 -1.17
C ASP A 139 -7.17 1.56 -0.80
N THR A 140 -7.83 0.46 -0.47
CA THR A 140 -9.24 0.46 -0.07
C THR A 140 -9.48 1.21 1.24
N HIS A 141 -8.51 1.25 2.17
CA HIS A 141 -8.61 2.02 3.41
C HIS A 141 -8.57 3.51 3.12
N ILE A 142 -7.53 3.96 2.41
CA ILE A 142 -7.37 5.38 2.04
C ILE A 142 -8.56 5.87 1.21
N HIS A 143 -8.98 5.09 0.20
CA HIS A 143 -10.12 5.44 -0.64
C HIS A 143 -11.39 5.65 0.19
N ARG A 144 -11.67 4.72 1.13
CA ARG A 144 -12.82 4.79 2.03
C ARG A 144 -12.74 5.99 2.98
N LEU A 145 -11.59 6.21 3.61
CA LEU A 145 -11.42 7.29 4.59
C LEU A 145 -11.48 8.67 3.94
N MET A 146 -10.81 8.87 2.81
CA MET A 146 -10.88 10.11 2.05
C MET A 146 -12.31 10.48 1.67
N PHE A 147 -13.14 9.49 1.33
CA PHE A 147 -14.57 9.71 1.11
C PHE A 147 -15.30 10.04 2.41
N ARG A 148 -15.13 9.25 3.49
CA ARG A 148 -15.80 9.46 4.79
C ARG A 148 -15.48 10.82 5.38
N TRP A 149 -14.24 11.28 5.26
CA TRP A 149 -13.78 12.60 5.74
C TRP A 149 -14.20 13.76 4.83
N GLY A 150 -14.80 13.47 3.67
CA GLY A 150 -15.24 14.49 2.72
C GLY A 150 -14.10 15.20 1.99
N LEU A 151 -12.94 14.56 1.89
CA LEU A 151 -11.76 15.08 1.21
C LEU A 151 -11.67 14.65 -0.26
N SER A 152 -12.33 13.54 -0.63
CA SER A 152 -12.50 13.11 -2.02
C SER A 152 -13.95 12.74 -2.29
N THR A 153 -14.35 12.80 -3.56
CA THR A 153 -15.68 12.35 -4.00
C THR A 153 -15.86 10.85 -3.93
N GLY A 154 -14.76 10.09 -3.88
CA GLY A 154 -14.77 8.63 -3.93
C GLY A 154 -15.19 8.05 -5.29
N LYS A 155 -15.16 8.86 -6.38
CA LYS A 155 -15.57 8.42 -7.73
C LYS A 155 -14.65 7.32 -8.28
N SER A 156 -13.35 7.42 -8.02
CA SER A 156 -12.34 6.43 -8.41
C SER A 156 -11.12 6.51 -7.50
N VAL A 157 -10.30 5.44 -7.49
CA VAL A 157 -9.02 5.40 -6.79
C VAL A 157 -8.09 6.51 -7.31
N LYS A 158 -7.98 6.67 -8.63
CA LYS A 158 -7.20 7.74 -9.28
C LYS A 158 -7.62 9.12 -8.78
N LYS A 159 -8.94 9.40 -8.74
CA LYS A 159 -9.45 10.68 -8.23
C LYS A 159 -9.13 10.89 -6.76
N THR A 160 -9.15 9.84 -5.97
CA THR A 160 -8.78 9.92 -4.55
C THR A 160 -7.30 10.23 -4.38
N GLU A 161 -6.42 9.65 -5.19
CA GLU A 161 -4.99 9.94 -5.20
C GLU A 161 -4.71 11.40 -5.59
N GLU A 162 -5.32 11.88 -6.68
CA GLU A 162 -5.21 13.27 -7.09
C GLU A 162 -5.67 14.25 -5.99
N ASP A 163 -6.80 13.94 -5.34
CA ASP A 163 -7.33 14.74 -4.24
C ASP A 163 -6.39 14.72 -3.04
N ALA A 164 -5.84 13.56 -2.66
CA ALA A 164 -4.89 13.43 -1.56
C ALA A 164 -3.60 14.22 -1.83
N LYS A 165 -3.00 14.05 -3.01
CA LYS A 165 -1.80 14.77 -3.44
C LYS A 165 -1.98 16.28 -3.46
N ARG A 166 -3.19 16.77 -3.79
CA ARG A 166 -3.50 18.21 -3.81
C ARG A 166 -3.64 18.82 -2.42
N ILE A 167 -4.06 18.04 -1.40
CA ILE A 167 -4.44 18.57 -0.10
C ILE A 167 -3.43 18.28 1.01
N PHE A 168 -2.69 17.18 0.92
CA PHE A 168 -1.65 16.84 1.88
C PHE A 168 -0.28 17.36 1.44
N PRO A 169 0.56 17.85 2.39
CA PRO A 169 1.92 18.25 2.09
C PRO A 169 2.74 17.11 1.50
N LYS A 170 3.48 17.38 0.42
CA LYS A 170 4.21 16.36 -0.35
C LYS A 170 5.25 15.59 0.51
N ASN A 171 5.92 16.29 1.41
CA ASN A 171 6.90 15.70 2.32
C ASN A 171 6.31 14.72 3.34
N LEU A 172 4.99 14.72 3.54
CA LEU A 172 4.30 13.82 4.46
C LEU A 172 3.63 12.62 3.76
N TRP A 173 3.62 12.56 2.44
CA TRP A 173 2.87 11.54 1.70
C TRP A 173 3.24 10.12 2.09
N ASN A 174 4.53 9.81 2.16
CA ASN A 174 5.01 8.46 2.47
C ASN A 174 4.62 8.00 3.88
N LYS A 175 4.61 8.90 4.86
CA LYS A 175 4.20 8.61 6.23
C LYS A 175 2.68 8.55 6.35
N LEU A 176 1.97 9.57 5.84
CA LEU A 176 0.50 9.65 5.90
C LEU A 176 -0.19 8.46 5.24
N HIS A 177 0.34 7.98 4.13
CA HIS A 177 -0.17 6.78 3.48
C HIS A 177 -0.29 5.60 4.46
N ILE A 178 0.76 5.30 5.23
CA ILE A 178 0.77 4.20 6.19
C ILE A 178 -0.09 4.53 7.41
N GLN A 179 0.00 5.74 7.95
CA GLN A 179 -0.81 6.19 9.09
C GLN A 179 -2.30 6.07 8.80
N ILE A 180 -2.76 6.47 7.60
CA ILE A 180 -4.17 6.37 7.20
C ILE A 180 -4.60 4.91 7.08
N ILE A 181 -3.74 4.01 6.61
CA ILE A 181 -4.03 2.57 6.55
C ILE A 181 -4.21 2.02 7.97
N TYR A 182 -3.30 2.33 8.91
CA TYR A 182 -3.40 1.88 10.30
C TYR A 182 -4.67 2.41 10.95
N TYR A 183 -4.94 3.70 10.82
CA TYR A 183 -6.18 4.29 11.33
C TYR A 183 -7.43 3.63 10.72
N GLY A 184 -7.39 3.33 9.43
CA GLY A 184 -8.49 2.69 8.72
C GLY A 184 -8.75 1.24 9.13
N ARG A 185 -7.72 0.55 9.63
CA ARG A 185 -7.84 -0.81 10.17
C ARG A 185 -8.40 -0.79 11.59
N GLU A 186 -7.93 0.12 12.41
CA GLU A 186 -8.23 0.17 13.85
C GLU A 186 -9.54 0.89 14.15
N PHE A 187 -9.70 2.12 13.69
CA PHE A 187 -10.81 3.00 14.07
C PHE A 187 -11.92 3.08 13.02
N CYS A 188 -11.62 2.82 11.76
CA CYS A 188 -12.56 3.05 10.68
C CYS A 188 -12.62 1.89 9.66
N PRO A 189 -12.82 0.62 10.11
CA PRO A 189 -12.86 -0.54 9.24
C PRO A 189 -14.05 -0.50 8.27
N ALA A 190 -14.00 -1.36 7.23
CA ALA A 190 -15.09 -1.48 6.26
C ALA A 190 -16.31 -2.21 6.85
N ARG A 191 -16.06 -3.20 7.72
CA ARG A 191 -17.08 -4.00 8.43
C ARG A 191 -16.88 -3.82 9.92
N GLY A 192 -17.97 -3.85 10.69
CA GLY A 192 -17.91 -3.68 12.15
C GLY A 192 -17.45 -2.28 12.60
N TRP A 193 -17.59 -1.27 11.75
CA TRP A 193 -17.20 0.09 12.08
C TRP A 193 -18.01 0.66 13.23
N ASN A 194 -17.33 1.01 14.32
CA ASN A 194 -17.92 1.74 15.43
C ASN A 194 -17.63 3.24 15.29
N PHE A 195 -18.65 4.00 14.89
CA PHE A 195 -18.53 5.45 14.70
C PHE A 195 -18.09 6.18 15.98
N LYS A 196 -18.46 5.68 17.16
CA LYS A 196 -18.08 6.31 18.45
C LYS A 196 -16.57 6.28 18.72
N ASN A 197 -15.86 5.35 18.11
CA ASN A 197 -14.40 5.24 18.27
C ASN A 197 -13.62 6.00 17.16
N ASP A 198 -14.30 6.42 16.09
CA ASP A 198 -13.67 7.08 14.94
C ASP A 198 -13.62 8.61 15.12
N ILE A 199 -12.65 9.06 15.92
CA ILE A 199 -12.49 10.48 16.32
C ILE A 199 -12.34 11.43 15.14
N ILE A 200 -11.66 10.99 14.05
CA ILE A 200 -11.49 11.82 12.87
C ILE A 200 -12.85 11.99 12.15
N THR A 201 -13.55 10.89 11.86
CA THR A 201 -14.83 10.98 11.16
C THR A 201 -15.90 11.70 11.98
N GLN A 202 -15.93 11.53 13.31
CA GLN A 202 -16.83 12.30 14.19
C GLN A 202 -16.61 13.81 14.03
N LYS A 203 -15.37 14.26 14.03
CA LYS A 203 -15.01 15.68 14.00
C LYS A 203 -15.18 16.32 12.64
N ILE A 204 -14.77 15.63 11.57
CA ILE A 204 -14.63 16.26 10.24
C ILE A 204 -15.39 15.54 9.12
N GLY A 205 -16.06 14.44 9.44
CA GLY A 205 -16.67 13.56 8.46
C GLY A 205 -17.68 14.25 7.53
N ARG A 206 -17.94 13.60 6.41
CA ARG A 206 -18.97 14.01 5.45
C ARG A 206 -20.34 14.01 6.11
N LYS A 207 -21.12 15.08 5.95
CA LYS A 207 -22.47 15.21 6.56
C LYS A 207 -23.37 14.00 6.26
N SER A 208 -23.35 13.48 5.02
CA SER A 208 -24.15 12.31 4.64
C SER A 208 -23.71 11.00 5.31
N VAL A 209 -22.47 10.93 5.79
CA VAL A 209 -21.93 9.79 6.54
C VAL A 209 -22.33 9.94 8.01
N ILE A 210 -22.08 11.11 8.60
CA ILE A 210 -22.36 11.39 10.03
C ILE A 210 -23.85 11.30 10.36
N LYS A 211 -24.73 11.83 9.48
CA LYS A 211 -26.19 11.81 9.70
C LYS A 211 -26.75 10.41 9.99
N LYS A 212 -26.11 9.34 9.51
CA LYS A 212 -26.55 7.95 9.76
C LYS A 212 -26.36 7.48 11.21
N PHE A 213 -25.60 8.23 12.01
CA PHE A 213 -25.24 7.89 13.40
C PHE A 213 -25.69 8.92 14.42
N LEU A 214 -26.37 9.99 13.98
CA LEU A 214 -26.94 11.03 14.83
C LEU A 214 -28.45 10.83 15.09
N ILE A 215 -29.00 9.67 14.72
CA ILE A 215 -30.39 9.27 14.95
C ILE A 215 -30.45 8.42 16.19
#